data_b905cb0e4acc3850909b0dce2b1740c2
#
_entry.id   b905cb0e4acc3850909b0dce2b1740c2
#
_cell.length_a   1.000
_cell.length_b   1.000
_cell.length_c   1.000
_cell.angle_alpha   90.00
_cell.angle_beta   90.00
_cell.angle_gamma   90.00
#
_symmetry.space_group_name_H-M   'P 1'
#
loop_
_entity.id
_entity.type
_entity.pdbx_description
1 polymer ?
#
loop_
_entity_poly.entity_id
_entity_poly.type
_entity_poly.pdbx_seq_one_letter_code
_entity_poly.pdbx_strand_id
1 'polypeptide(L)'
;EVYISKDNFNKVNEKQEEQGLQIFANPRNLAAGSLRQLDSKLTAKRPLDIFIFNLEHAQNHNFKSHSESLEFLKGLGFSVSPNYKVCNSIDEVIEHIEYWTKNRDSLEFDIDGMVIKVNNLKQRENMGYTAKSPRWAIAYKFPAEQKKTKILDIIVEVGRTGTITPTAVLEPVRLAG
;
A
#
# COMPACT_ATOMS: atom_id res chain seq x y z
N GLU A 1 -7.89 3.90 2.88
CA GLU A 1 -6.47 3.98 2.56
C GLU A 1 -6.22 5.19 1.67
N VAL A 2 -5.26 6.04 2.07
CA VAL A 2 -4.94 7.26 1.30
C VAL A 2 -3.69 7.00 0.47
N TYR A 3 -3.72 7.43 -0.78
CA TYR A 3 -2.61 7.24 -1.71
C TYR A 3 -2.41 8.50 -2.60
N ILE A 4 -1.39 8.48 -3.41
CA ILE A 4 -1.18 9.44 -4.49
C ILE A 4 -0.90 8.66 -5.78
N SER A 5 -1.48 9.09 -6.89
CA SER A 5 -1.20 8.48 -8.19
C SER A 5 0.23 8.80 -8.65
N LYS A 6 0.79 7.95 -9.52
CA LYS A 6 2.13 8.14 -10.11
C LYS A 6 2.26 9.50 -10.80
N ASP A 7 1.25 9.89 -11.56
CA ASP A 7 1.23 11.19 -12.26
C ASP A 7 1.24 12.37 -11.28
N ASN A 8 0.42 12.30 -10.23
CA ASN A 8 0.36 13.34 -9.23
C ASN A 8 1.65 13.39 -8.39
N PHE A 9 2.26 12.24 -8.11
CA PHE A 9 3.55 12.16 -7.44
C PHE A 9 4.64 12.88 -8.25
N ASN A 10 4.72 12.64 -9.56
CA ASN A 10 5.67 13.28 -10.45
C ASN A 10 5.45 14.79 -10.48
N LYS A 11 4.21 15.25 -10.64
CA LYS A 11 3.85 16.70 -10.63
C LYS A 11 4.22 17.40 -9.31
N VAL A 12 4.11 16.69 -8.18
CA VAL A 12 4.51 17.24 -6.88
C VAL A 12 6.03 17.36 -6.81
N ASN A 13 6.77 16.35 -7.28
CA ASN A 13 8.23 16.38 -7.28
C ASN A 13 8.79 17.44 -8.24
N GLU A 14 8.22 17.59 -9.42
CA GLU A 14 8.57 18.69 -10.35
C GLU A 14 8.46 20.07 -9.66
N LYS A 15 7.34 20.32 -8.97
CA LYS A 15 7.16 21.58 -8.22
C LYS A 15 8.14 21.75 -7.06
N GLN A 16 8.50 20.65 -6.37
CA GLN A 16 9.53 20.69 -5.32
C GLN A 16 10.89 21.09 -5.91
N GLU A 17 11.24 20.49 -7.05
CA GLU A 17 12.51 20.79 -7.76
C GLU A 17 12.56 22.24 -8.25
N GLU A 18 11.49 22.73 -8.87
CA GLU A 18 11.37 24.15 -9.29
C GLU A 18 11.56 25.14 -8.13
N GLN A 19 11.17 24.74 -6.92
CA GLN A 19 11.30 25.55 -5.70
C GLN A 19 12.62 25.32 -4.96
N GLY A 20 13.52 24.49 -5.49
CA GLY A 20 14.78 24.12 -4.84
C GLY A 20 14.59 23.31 -3.54
N LEU A 21 13.46 22.64 -3.38
CA LEU A 21 13.13 21.84 -2.22
C LEU A 21 13.48 20.38 -2.46
N GLN A 22 13.64 19.64 -1.36
CA GLN A 22 13.92 18.20 -1.45
C GLN A 22 12.73 17.44 -2.05
N ILE A 23 13.01 16.62 -3.08
CA ILE A 23 12.01 15.74 -3.70
C ILE A 23 11.68 14.55 -2.78
N PHE A 24 10.49 14.02 -2.93
CA PHE A 24 10.06 12.82 -2.22
C PHE A 24 10.60 11.55 -2.88
N ALA A 25 11.06 10.61 -2.08
CA ALA A 25 11.67 9.37 -2.57
C ALA A 25 10.65 8.41 -3.20
N ASN A 26 9.43 8.35 -2.63
CA ASN A 26 8.36 7.46 -3.12
C ASN A 26 6.95 8.00 -2.79
N PRO A 27 5.91 7.52 -3.51
CA PRO A 27 4.52 7.94 -3.32
C PRO A 27 3.99 7.69 -1.92
N ARG A 28 4.33 6.56 -1.29
CA ARG A 28 3.89 6.19 0.06
C ARG A 28 4.37 7.20 1.11
N ASN A 29 5.65 7.57 1.06
CA ASN A 29 6.23 8.53 1.99
C ASN A 29 5.63 9.92 1.80
N LEU A 30 5.37 10.33 0.56
CA LEU A 30 4.68 11.59 0.25
C LEU A 30 3.27 11.58 0.85
N ALA A 31 2.46 10.56 0.59
CA ALA A 31 1.09 10.46 1.09
C ALA A 31 1.06 10.45 2.63
N ALA A 32 1.85 9.59 3.27
CA ALA A 32 1.92 9.50 4.73
C ALA A 32 2.46 10.79 5.37
N GLY A 33 3.47 11.42 4.78
CA GLY A 33 4.02 12.68 5.23
C GLY A 33 3.02 13.83 5.09
N SER A 34 2.24 13.84 4.02
CA SER A 34 1.22 14.86 3.78
C SER A 34 0.08 14.80 4.81
N LEU A 35 -0.36 13.60 5.19
CA LEU A 35 -1.39 13.43 6.20
C LEU A 35 -0.94 13.83 7.62
N ARG A 36 0.36 13.77 7.88
CA ARG A 36 0.94 14.12 9.19
C ARG A 36 1.35 15.58 9.32
N GLN A 37 1.05 16.43 8.33
CA GLN A 37 1.31 17.86 8.40
C GLN A 37 0.46 18.52 9.50
N LEU A 38 1.09 19.39 10.29
CA LEU A 38 0.38 20.18 11.31
C LEU A 38 -0.53 21.22 10.69
N ASP A 39 -0.10 21.81 9.56
CA ASP A 39 -0.92 22.75 8.78
C ASP A 39 -1.72 22.01 7.71
N SER A 40 -3.03 21.90 7.90
CA SER A 40 -3.96 21.27 6.95
C SER A 40 -3.97 21.92 5.58
N LYS A 41 -3.57 23.21 5.47
CA LYS A 41 -3.46 23.91 4.17
C LYS A 41 -2.35 23.30 3.30
N LEU A 42 -1.29 22.75 3.90
CA LEU A 42 -0.25 22.05 3.17
C LEU A 42 -0.78 20.71 2.63
N THR A 43 -1.53 19.98 3.43
CA THR A 43 -2.19 18.73 2.98
C THR A 43 -3.18 19.01 1.85
N ALA A 44 -3.99 20.07 1.95
CA ALA A 44 -4.96 20.44 0.92
C ALA A 44 -4.34 20.77 -0.44
N LYS A 45 -3.06 21.16 -0.49
CA LYS A 45 -2.32 21.39 -1.74
C LYS A 45 -1.78 20.13 -2.40
N ARG A 46 -1.86 18.99 -1.69
CA ARG A 46 -1.38 17.69 -2.21
C ARG A 46 -2.55 16.96 -2.88
N PRO A 47 -2.41 16.53 -4.13
CA PRO A 47 -3.45 15.79 -4.86
C PRO A 47 -3.51 14.33 -4.38
N LEU A 48 -3.97 14.14 -3.14
CA LEU A 48 -4.16 12.83 -2.53
C LEU A 48 -5.52 12.27 -2.91
N ASP A 49 -5.58 10.94 -3.05
CA ASP A 49 -6.79 10.17 -3.28
C ASP A 49 -7.02 9.17 -2.16
N ILE A 50 -8.21 8.57 -2.11
CA ILE A 50 -8.60 7.61 -1.08
C ILE A 50 -9.34 6.42 -1.68
N PHE A 51 -9.02 5.22 -1.19
CA PHE A 51 -9.85 4.05 -1.37
C PHE A 51 -10.50 3.63 -0.04
N ILE A 52 -11.79 3.42 -0.08
CA ILE A 52 -12.54 2.80 1.01
C ILE A 52 -12.58 1.29 0.74
N PHE A 53 -12.08 0.51 1.69
CA PHE A 53 -11.92 -0.94 1.54
C PHE A 53 -12.69 -1.76 2.59
N ASN A 54 -13.40 -1.09 3.49
CA ASN A 54 -14.22 -1.74 4.51
C ASN A 54 -15.36 -0.84 4.95
N LEU A 55 -16.50 -1.45 5.31
CA LEU A 55 -17.65 -0.83 5.95
C LEU A 55 -17.79 -1.46 7.33
N GLU A 56 -17.55 -0.66 8.38
CA GLU A 56 -17.60 -1.14 9.76
C GLU A 56 -19.04 -1.25 10.28
N HIS A 57 -19.84 -0.26 9.97
CA HIS A 57 -21.23 -0.21 10.44
C HIS A 57 -22.11 0.60 9.48
N ALA A 58 -23.33 0.13 9.25
CA ALA A 58 -24.38 0.87 8.55
C ALA A 58 -25.71 0.62 9.25
N GLN A 59 -26.34 1.71 9.72
CA GLN A 59 -27.63 1.62 10.38
C GLN A 59 -28.71 1.14 9.39
N ASN A 60 -29.55 0.21 9.82
CA ASN A 60 -30.65 -0.37 9.03
C ASN A 60 -30.23 -1.14 7.76
N HIS A 61 -28.96 -1.55 7.66
CA HIS A 61 -28.46 -2.38 6.58
C HIS A 61 -27.79 -3.64 7.14
N ASN A 62 -28.12 -4.79 6.54
CA ASN A 62 -27.51 -6.08 6.84
C ASN A 62 -26.93 -6.67 5.56
N PHE A 63 -25.61 -6.71 5.46
CA PHE A 63 -24.91 -7.30 4.34
C PHE A 63 -24.57 -8.76 4.63
N LYS A 64 -24.66 -9.61 3.60
CA LYS A 64 -24.28 -11.03 3.70
C LYS A 64 -22.81 -11.24 3.34
N SER A 65 -22.28 -10.36 2.50
CA SER A 65 -20.92 -10.46 2.02
C SER A 65 -20.18 -9.10 2.04
N HIS A 66 -18.87 -9.17 2.08
CA HIS A 66 -18.02 -8.00 1.98
C HIS A 66 -18.15 -7.29 0.63
N SER A 67 -18.23 -8.07 -0.46
CA SER A 67 -18.45 -7.49 -1.79
C SER A 67 -19.75 -6.70 -1.89
N GLU A 68 -20.83 -7.18 -1.27
CA GLU A 68 -22.11 -6.45 -1.19
C GLU A 68 -21.94 -5.11 -0.46
N SER A 69 -21.19 -5.07 0.64
CA SER A 69 -20.91 -3.82 1.36
C SER A 69 -20.04 -2.85 0.54
N LEU A 70 -19.11 -3.34 -0.29
CA LEU A 70 -18.32 -2.51 -1.18
C LEU A 70 -19.16 -1.92 -2.32
N GLU A 71 -20.08 -2.70 -2.91
CA GLU A 71 -21.01 -2.20 -3.93
C GLU A 71 -21.97 -1.15 -3.36
N PHE A 72 -22.42 -1.32 -2.12
CA PHE A 72 -23.20 -0.31 -1.42
C PHE A 72 -22.41 1.01 -1.25
N LEU A 73 -21.15 0.94 -0.83
CA LEU A 73 -20.27 2.13 -0.73
C LEU A 73 -20.10 2.82 -2.08
N LYS A 74 -19.89 2.06 -3.16
CA LYS A 74 -19.85 2.60 -4.52
C LYS A 74 -21.15 3.33 -4.89
N GLY A 75 -22.30 2.73 -4.57
CA GLY A 75 -23.62 3.35 -4.80
C GLY A 75 -23.80 4.68 -4.07
N LEU A 76 -23.12 4.89 -2.95
CA LEU A 76 -23.08 6.14 -2.19
C LEU A 76 -22.03 7.13 -2.71
N GLY A 77 -21.26 6.79 -3.75
CA GLY A 77 -20.24 7.66 -4.34
C GLY A 77 -18.86 7.57 -3.68
N PHE A 78 -18.61 6.60 -2.78
CA PHE A 78 -17.28 6.39 -2.24
C PHE A 78 -16.36 5.70 -3.25
N SER A 79 -15.10 6.12 -3.28
CA SER A 79 -14.07 5.45 -4.08
C SER A 79 -13.72 4.10 -3.48
N VAL A 80 -14.08 3.03 -4.17
CA VAL A 80 -13.68 1.66 -3.88
C VAL A 80 -12.73 1.20 -4.97
N SER A 81 -11.65 0.48 -4.61
CA SER A 81 -10.71 -0.02 -5.62
C SER A 81 -11.45 -0.83 -6.70
N PRO A 82 -11.25 -0.54 -7.99
CA PRO A 82 -11.87 -1.30 -9.08
C PRO A 82 -11.23 -2.69 -9.27
N ASN A 83 -10.09 -2.93 -8.64
CA ASN A 83 -9.24 -4.10 -8.91
C ASN A 83 -9.47 -5.27 -7.93
N TYR A 84 -10.51 -5.22 -7.07
CA TYR A 84 -10.85 -6.38 -6.27
C TYR A 84 -11.61 -7.42 -7.10
N LYS A 85 -11.46 -8.68 -6.74
CA LYS A 85 -12.15 -9.82 -7.35
C LYS A 85 -12.76 -10.71 -6.28
N VAL A 86 -13.99 -11.17 -6.49
CA VAL A 86 -14.58 -12.25 -5.71
C VAL A 86 -14.18 -13.57 -6.35
N CYS A 87 -13.55 -14.45 -5.57
CA CYS A 87 -13.07 -15.76 -6.01
C CYS A 87 -13.89 -16.85 -5.31
N ASN A 88 -14.18 -17.94 -6.04
CA ASN A 88 -14.96 -19.08 -5.55
C ASN A 88 -14.08 -20.27 -5.15
N SER A 89 -12.80 -20.23 -5.52
CA SER A 89 -11.81 -21.26 -5.18
C SER A 89 -10.47 -20.64 -4.81
N ILE A 90 -9.62 -21.44 -4.19
CA ILE A 90 -8.24 -21.03 -3.90
C ILE A 90 -7.41 -20.86 -5.18
N ASP A 91 -7.70 -21.66 -6.20
CA ASP A 91 -7.00 -21.57 -7.47
C ASP A 91 -7.26 -20.22 -8.15
N GLU A 92 -8.52 -19.75 -8.16
CA GLU A 92 -8.85 -18.40 -8.64
C GLU A 92 -8.15 -17.28 -7.85
N VAL A 93 -7.95 -17.48 -6.54
CA VAL A 93 -7.18 -16.53 -5.71
C VAL A 93 -5.71 -16.51 -6.13
N ILE A 94 -5.10 -17.68 -6.34
CA ILE A 94 -3.70 -17.82 -6.76
C ILE A 94 -3.51 -17.19 -8.14
N GLU A 95 -4.37 -17.49 -9.10
CA GLU A 95 -4.34 -16.86 -10.43
C GLU A 95 -4.41 -15.33 -10.36
N HIS A 96 -5.28 -14.78 -9.51
CA HIS A 96 -5.41 -13.34 -9.34
C HIS A 96 -4.17 -12.71 -8.69
N ILE A 97 -3.53 -13.39 -7.74
CA ILE A 97 -2.25 -13.00 -7.15
C ILE A 97 -1.14 -12.98 -8.22
N GLU A 98 -1.04 -14.05 -9.02
CA GLU A 98 -0.05 -14.15 -10.09
C GLU A 98 -0.24 -13.07 -11.15
N TYR A 99 -1.50 -12.79 -11.51
CA TYR A 99 -1.84 -11.70 -12.43
C TYR A 99 -1.29 -10.36 -11.93
N TRP A 100 -1.60 -9.98 -10.70
CA TRP A 100 -1.13 -8.70 -10.15
C TRP A 100 0.36 -8.69 -9.81
N THR A 101 0.96 -9.82 -9.50
CA THR A 101 2.43 -9.93 -9.36
C THR A 101 3.15 -9.50 -10.64
N LYS A 102 2.57 -9.83 -11.81
CA LYS A 102 3.13 -9.51 -13.12
C LYS A 102 2.72 -8.12 -13.65
N ASN A 103 1.53 -7.65 -13.28
CA ASN A 103 0.91 -6.47 -13.86
C ASN A 103 0.80 -5.27 -12.90
N ARG A 104 1.34 -5.34 -11.69
CA ARG A 104 1.26 -4.26 -10.69
C ARG A 104 1.75 -2.91 -11.20
N ASP A 105 2.74 -2.91 -12.09
CA ASP A 105 3.33 -1.67 -12.62
C ASP A 105 2.38 -0.93 -13.58
N SER A 106 1.35 -1.60 -14.11
CA SER A 106 0.32 -1.00 -14.94
C SER A 106 -0.71 -0.17 -14.16
N LEU A 107 -0.74 -0.28 -12.84
CA LEU A 107 -1.61 0.52 -12.00
C LEU A 107 -1.13 1.98 -11.92
N GLU A 108 -2.08 2.88 -11.79
CA GLU A 108 -1.82 4.31 -11.57
C GLU A 108 -1.21 4.62 -10.20
N PHE A 109 -1.15 3.63 -9.31
CA PHE A 109 -0.59 3.71 -7.95
C PHE A 109 0.23 2.47 -7.63
N ASP A 110 1.15 2.60 -6.70
CA ASP A 110 2.00 1.49 -6.29
C ASP A 110 1.30 0.58 -5.28
N ILE A 111 1.51 -0.72 -5.43
CA ILE A 111 1.05 -1.75 -4.49
C ILE A 111 2.23 -2.66 -4.10
N ASP A 112 2.26 -3.06 -2.83
CA ASP A 112 3.28 -3.98 -2.30
C ASP A 112 2.74 -5.39 -2.02
N GLY A 113 1.44 -5.60 -2.24
CA GLY A 113 0.78 -6.86 -2.00
C GLY A 113 -0.73 -6.79 -2.19
N MET A 114 -1.39 -7.84 -1.75
CA MET A 114 -2.85 -7.98 -1.77
C MET A 114 -3.35 -8.45 -0.41
N VAL A 115 -4.59 -8.13 -0.10
CA VAL A 115 -5.26 -8.65 1.10
C VAL A 115 -6.38 -9.59 0.65
N ILE A 116 -6.23 -10.85 1.00
CA ILE A 116 -7.23 -11.89 0.75
C ILE A 116 -8.16 -11.94 1.98
N LYS A 117 -9.46 -11.87 1.76
CA LYS A 117 -10.47 -11.81 2.82
C LYS A 117 -11.57 -12.84 2.57
N VAL A 118 -12.03 -13.50 3.60
CA VAL A 118 -13.26 -14.32 3.51
C VAL A 118 -14.43 -13.38 3.17
N ASN A 119 -15.16 -13.67 2.08
CA ASN A 119 -16.22 -12.77 1.59
C ASN A 119 -17.48 -12.84 2.46
N ASN A 120 -17.87 -14.01 2.96
CA ASN A 120 -19.06 -14.21 3.77
C ASN A 120 -18.86 -13.61 5.18
N LEU A 121 -19.70 -12.61 5.56
CA LEU A 121 -19.58 -11.90 6.82
C LEU A 121 -19.90 -12.79 8.03
N LYS A 122 -20.84 -13.72 7.89
CA LYS A 122 -21.16 -14.66 8.98
C LYS A 122 -20.03 -15.63 9.27
N GLN A 123 -19.29 -16.06 8.23
CA GLN A 123 -18.08 -16.85 8.42
C GLN A 123 -16.99 -16.03 9.13
N ARG A 124 -16.84 -14.73 8.84
CA ARG A 124 -15.89 -13.86 9.55
C ARG A 124 -16.18 -13.78 11.03
N GLU A 125 -17.44 -13.62 11.42
CA GLU A 125 -17.85 -13.63 12.83
C GLU A 125 -17.44 -14.94 13.53
N ASN A 126 -17.69 -16.08 12.88
CA ASN A 126 -17.33 -17.39 13.44
C ASN A 126 -15.80 -17.60 13.54
N MET A 127 -15.02 -17.08 12.60
CA MET A 127 -13.56 -17.16 12.62
C MET A 127 -12.95 -16.25 13.68
N GLY A 128 -13.58 -15.09 13.92
CA GLY A 128 -13.16 -14.13 14.93
C GLY A 128 -11.79 -13.50 14.69
N TYR A 129 -11.16 -13.11 15.80
CA TYR A 129 -9.91 -12.36 15.80
C TYR A 129 -8.87 -13.03 16.70
N THR A 130 -7.61 -12.78 16.45
CA THR A 130 -6.52 -12.94 17.41
C THR A 130 -6.38 -11.63 18.21
N ALA A 131 -5.45 -11.58 19.15
CA ALA A 131 -5.15 -10.34 19.87
C ALA A 131 -4.68 -9.18 18.96
N LYS A 132 -4.19 -9.47 17.74
CA LYS A 132 -3.55 -8.48 16.85
C LYS A 132 -4.15 -8.42 15.46
N SER A 133 -4.89 -9.43 15.00
CA SER A 133 -5.32 -9.52 13.61
C SER A 133 -6.61 -10.35 13.45
N PRO A 134 -7.41 -10.10 12.41
CA PRO A 134 -8.52 -10.95 12.05
C PRO A 134 -8.04 -12.30 11.54
N ARG A 135 -8.78 -13.38 11.85
CA ARG A 135 -8.50 -14.73 11.33
C ARG A 135 -9.03 -14.94 9.90
N TRP A 136 -9.89 -14.08 9.45
CA TRP A 136 -10.56 -14.12 8.15
C TRP A 136 -9.87 -13.28 7.06
N ALA A 137 -8.71 -12.71 7.34
CA ALA A 137 -7.93 -11.95 6.37
C ALA A 137 -6.45 -12.32 6.45
N ILE A 138 -5.80 -12.37 5.30
CA ILE A 138 -4.37 -12.60 5.16
C ILE A 138 -3.79 -11.62 4.13
N ALA A 139 -2.65 -11.02 4.48
CA ALA A 139 -1.89 -10.20 3.56
C ALA A 139 -0.88 -11.09 2.79
N TYR A 140 -0.94 -11.02 1.48
CA TYR A 140 0.08 -11.57 0.59
C TYR A 140 0.96 -10.43 0.11
N LYS A 141 2.25 -10.48 0.41
CA LYS A 141 3.23 -9.49 -0.07
C LYS A 141 3.88 -10.00 -1.34
N PHE A 142 3.93 -9.15 -2.36
CA PHE A 142 4.66 -9.49 -3.57
C PHE A 142 6.15 -9.69 -3.27
N PRO A 143 6.84 -10.52 -4.07
CA PRO A 143 8.28 -10.66 -3.96
C PRO A 143 8.96 -9.29 -4.01
N ALA A 144 9.92 -9.07 -3.11
CA ALA A 144 10.70 -7.85 -3.10
C ALA A 144 11.48 -7.71 -4.42
N GLU A 145 11.57 -6.48 -4.91
CA GLU A 145 12.43 -6.18 -6.05
C GLU A 145 13.89 -6.47 -5.69
N GLN A 146 14.57 -7.22 -6.55
CA GLN A 146 15.99 -7.53 -6.39
C GLN A 146 16.74 -6.96 -7.58
N LYS A 147 17.78 -6.16 -7.30
CA LYS A 147 18.70 -5.66 -8.32
C LYS A 147 20.14 -5.99 -7.96
N LYS A 148 20.91 -6.35 -8.97
CA LYS A 148 22.36 -6.52 -8.83
C LYS A 148 23.01 -5.15 -8.88
N THR A 149 23.95 -4.91 -7.96
CA THR A 149 24.78 -3.71 -7.96
C THR A 149 26.21 -4.08 -7.59
N LYS A 150 27.13 -3.13 -7.76
CA LYS A 150 28.55 -3.32 -7.45
C LYS A 150 28.86 -2.84 -6.05
N ILE A 151 29.63 -3.61 -5.29
CA ILE A 151 30.21 -3.17 -4.03
C ILE A 151 31.38 -2.26 -4.36
N LEU A 152 31.32 -1.00 -3.92
CA LEU A 152 32.37 0.00 -4.11
C LEU A 152 33.39 -0.04 -2.97
N ASP A 153 32.90 -0.24 -1.73
CA ASP A 153 33.74 -0.28 -0.52
C ASP A 153 33.01 -1.02 0.61
N ILE A 154 33.75 -1.37 1.66
CA ILE A 154 33.21 -1.90 2.92
C ILE A 154 33.82 -1.07 4.05
N ILE A 155 33.00 -0.21 4.63
CA ILE A 155 33.40 0.60 5.80
C ILE A 155 33.05 -0.16 7.09
N VAL A 156 33.81 0.08 8.14
CA VAL A 156 33.64 -0.56 9.43
C VAL A 156 33.36 0.50 10.49
N GLU A 157 32.23 0.39 11.15
CA GLU A 157 31.83 1.25 12.24
C GLU A 157 31.90 0.51 13.58
N VAL A 158 32.34 1.23 14.63
CA VAL A 158 32.40 0.65 15.97
C VAL A 158 31.26 1.23 16.80
N GLY A 159 30.33 0.37 17.21
CA GLY A 159 29.20 0.75 18.08
C GLY A 159 29.64 1.10 19.50
N ARG A 160 28.75 1.69 20.29
CA ARG A 160 29.00 2.12 21.67
C ARG A 160 29.52 1.01 22.59
N THR A 161 29.16 -0.22 22.33
CA THR A 161 29.56 -1.41 23.10
C THR A 161 30.81 -2.11 22.55
N GLY A 162 31.52 -1.49 21.57
CA GLY A 162 32.69 -2.11 20.91
C GLY A 162 32.32 -3.09 19.80
N THR A 163 31.03 -3.26 19.48
CA THR A 163 30.59 -4.13 18.39
C THR A 163 31.01 -3.51 17.05
N ILE A 164 31.68 -4.32 16.22
CA ILE A 164 32.09 -3.94 14.88
C ILE A 164 30.97 -4.26 13.89
N THR A 165 30.50 -3.24 13.16
CA THR A 165 29.43 -3.37 12.14
C THR A 165 30.01 -3.05 10.77
N PRO A 166 30.19 -4.07 9.88
CA PRO A 166 30.58 -3.80 8.50
C PRO A 166 29.38 -3.28 7.70
N THR A 167 29.58 -2.20 6.95
CA THR A 167 28.57 -1.59 6.07
C THR A 167 29.09 -1.56 4.64
N ALA A 168 28.38 -2.21 3.71
CA ALA A 168 28.74 -2.17 2.30
C ALA A 168 28.32 -0.84 1.65
N VAL A 169 29.25 -0.17 1.00
CA VAL A 169 29.00 0.97 0.12
C VAL A 169 28.73 0.44 -1.27
N LEU A 170 27.55 0.65 -1.79
CA LEU A 170 27.10 0.11 -3.07
C LEU A 170 27.06 1.20 -4.14
N GLU A 171 27.30 0.80 -5.39
CA GLU A 171 26.93 1.66 -6.51
C GLU A 171 25.44 1.99 -6.45
N PRO A 172 25.04 3.28 -6.60
CA PRO A 172 23.64 3.67 -6.49
C PRO A 172 22.74 2.89 -7.44
N VAL A 173 21.70 2.27 -6.89
CA VAL A 173 20.70 1.51 -7.64
C VAL A 173 19.32 1.87 -7.11
N ARG A 174 18.39 2.17 -8.02
CA ARG A 174 17.01 2.48 -7.65
C ARG A 174 16.26 1.18 -7.36
N LEU A 175 15.72 1.07 -6.16
CA LEU A 175 14.77 0.05 -5.73
C LEU A 175 13.40 0.70 -5.45
N ALA A 176 12.34 -0.11 -5.40
CA ALA A 176 11.01 0.36 -5.07
C ALA A 176 10.96 0.87 -3.62
N GLY A 177 10.84 2.17 -3.43
CA GLY A 177 10.75 2.86 -2.14
C GLY A 177 12.02 3.48 -1.68
#